data_b6951c54bcdc2e4ac67b07694f8c22d2
#
_entry.id   b6951c54bcdc2e4ac67b07694f8c22d2
#
_cell.length_a   1.000
_cell.length_b   1.000
_cell.length_c   1.000
_cell.angle_alpha   90.00
_cell.angle_beta   90.00
_cell.angle_gamma   90.00
#
_symmetry.space_group_name_H-M   'P 1'
#
loop_
_entity.id
_entity.type
_entity.pdbx_description
1 polymer ?
#
loop_
_entity_poly.entity_id
_entity_poly.type
_entity_poly.pdbx_seq_one_letter_code
_entity_poly.pdbx_strand_id
1 'polypeptide(L)'
;MKTLTPQYEDNNSHVPNLVKKDRTLYITMDHVMEENHYIKKIFIIRENEVIEYNFTPEDEIAFAFPYSEEIKVYALCNKHGLWEGKIK
;
A
#
# COMPACT_ATOMS: atom_id res chain seq x y z
N MET A 1 9.22 -21.35 -4.00
CA MET A 1 8.82 -20.01 -3.54
C MET A 1 7.50 -19.60 -4.20
N LYS A 2 6.55 -19.19 -3.39
CA LYS A 2 5.28 -18.72 -3.94
C LYS A 2 5.39 -17.28 -4.41
N THR A 3 4.93 -17.02 -5.61
CA THR A 3 4.80 -15.66 -6.11
C THR A 3 3.43 -15.13 -5.68
N LEU A 4 3.45 -13.98 -5.02
CA LEU A 4 2.20 -13.33 -4.62
C LEU A 4 1.61 -12.58 -5.79
N THR A 5 0.33 -12.84 -6.06
CA THR A 5 -0.41 -12.12 -7.09
C THR A 5 -1.18 -10.98 -6.44
N PRO A 6 -0.94 -9.73 -6.88
CA PRO A 6 -1.68 -8.60 -6.31
C PRO A 6 -3.18 -8.72 -6.54
N GLN A 7 -3.95 -8.42 -5.51
CA GLN A 7 -5.41 -8.44 -5.53
C GLN A 7 -5.93 -7.01 -5.61
N TYR A 8 -7.14 -6.87 -6.12
CA TYR A 8 -7.83 -5.57 -6.13
C TYR A 8 -9.33 -5.78 -6.02
N GLU A 9 -9.98 -4.96 -5.20
CA GLU A 9 -11.43 -4.93 -5.07
C GLU A 9 -11.82 -3.52 -4.63
N ASP A 10 -12.77 -2.91 -5.37
CA ASP A 10 -13.23 -1.56 -5.04
C ASP A 10 -13.75 -1.49 -3.59
N ASN A 11 -13.35 -0.44 -2.89
CA ASN A 11 -13.77 -0.17 -1.51
C ASN A 11 -13.34 -1.21 -0.49
N ASN A 12 -12.36 -2.06 -0.84
CA ASN A 12 -11.82 -3.03 0.11
C ASN A 12 -10.78 -2.34 1.00
N SER A 13 -10.85 -2.59 2.30
CA SER A 13 -9.95 -1.97 3.27
C SER A 13 -8.47 -2.35 3.09
N HIS A 14 -8.19 -3.45 2.38
CA HIS A 14 -6.83 -3.88 2.08
C HIS A 14 -6.20 -3.11 0.93
N VAL A 15 -7.01 -2.39 0.16
CA VAL A 15 -6.52 -1.61 -0.99
C VAL A 15 -6.05 -0.26 -0.49
N PRO A 16 -4.77 0.12 -0.73
CA PRO A 16 -4.29 1.43 -0.33
C PRO A 16 -5.07 2.55 -1.01
N ASN A 17 -5.42 3.57 -0.25
CA ASN A 17 -6.04 4.77 -0.80
C ASN A 17 -4.96 5.67 -1.36
N LEU A 18 -5.03 5.96 -2.64
CA LEU A 18 -4.03 6.76 -3.34
C LEU A 18 -4.68 8.01 -3.89
N VAL A 19 -4.27 9.16 -3.40
CA VAL A 19 -4.76 10.44 -3.85
C VAL A 19 -3.59 11.25 -4.39
N LYS A 20 -3.65 11.59 -5.66
CA LYS A 20 -2.66 12.46 -6.27
C LYS A 20 -3.10 13.91 -6.13
N LYS A 21 -2.22 14.75 -5.60
CA LYS A 21 -2.45 16.17 -5.52
C LYS A 21 -1.17 16.89 -5.93
N ASP A 22 -1.22 17.62 -7.02
CA ASP A 22 -0.03 18.24 -7.62
C ASP A 22 1.01 17.18 -7.95
N ARG A 23 2.18 17.25 -7.38
CA ARG A 23 3.26 16.28 -7.61
C ARG A 23 3.44 15.32 -6.45
N THR A 24 2.44 15.23 -5.61
CA THR A 24 2.50 14.40 -4.42
C THR A 24 1.42 13.34 -4.45
N LEU A 25 1.80 12.12 -4.09
CA LEU A 25 0.88 11.03 -3.90
C LEU A 25 0.68 10.83 -2.40
N TYR A 26 -0.56 10.93 -1.94
CA TYR A 26 -0.90 10.67 -0.55
C TYR A 26 -1.40 9.26 -0.41
N ILE A 27 -0.80 8.51 0.50
CA ILE A 27 -1.07 7.09 0.70
C ILE A 27 -1.63 6.92 2.10
N THR A 28 -2.87 6.44 2.16
CA THR A 28 -3.51 6.17 3.45
C THR A 28 -4.17 4.80 3.40
N MET A 29 -4.35 4.19 4.56
CA MET A 29 -5.09 2.95 4.68
C MET A 29 -5.98 3.00 5.91
N ASP A 30 -7.21 2.56 5.72
CA ASP A 30 -8.20 2.45 6.79
C ASP A 30 -8.40 0.97 7.11
N HIS A 31 -7.30 0.30 7.38
CA HIS A 31 -7.26 -1.13 7.69
C HIS A 31 -7.02 -1.32 9.17
N VAL A 32 -7.60 -2.38 9.76
CA VAL A 32 -7.32 -2.68 11.16
C VAL A 32 -5.82 -2.91 11.36
N MET A 33 -5.32 -2.44 12.47
CA MET A 33 -3.93 -2.61 12.84
C MET A 33 -3.90 -3.27 14.22
N GLU A 34 -4.02 -4.59 14.21
CA GLU A 34 -4.03 -5.39 15.43
C GLU A 34 -2.88 -6.40 15.36
N GLU A 35 -2.45 -6.89 16.50
CA GLU A 35 -1.31 -7.78 16.59
C GLU A 35 -1.39 -8.97 15.63
N ASN A 36 -2.57 -9.53 15.46
CA ASN A 36 -2.79 -10.69 14.61
C ASN A 36 -3.23 -10.35 13.18
N HIS A 37 -3.59 -9.10 12.91
CA HIS A 37 -4.12 -8.72 11.62
C HIS A 37 -3.77 -7.26 11.33
N TYR A 38 -2.79 -7.05 10.48
CA TYR A 38 -2.32 -5.70 10.17
C TYR A 38 -1.63 -5.65 8.82
N ILE A 39 -1.51 -4.44 8.28
CA ILE A 39 -0.72 -4.20 7.07
C ILE A 39 0.74 -4.10 7.51
N LYS A 40 1.55 -5.05 7.13
CA LYS A 40 2.93 -5.09 7.59
C LYS A 40 3.91 -4.38 6.66
N LYS A 41 3.56 -4.22 5.38
CA LYS A 41 4.44 -3.54 4.42
C LYS A 41 3.63 -2.80 3.38
N ILE A 42 4.22 -1.70 2.89
CA ILE A 42 3.77 -1.06 1.66
C ILE A 42 4.98 -1.01 0.74
N PHE A 43 4.77 -1.46 -0.50
CA PHE A 43 5.78 -1.42 -1.54
C PHE A 43 5.41 -0.32 -2.53
N ILE A 44 6.38 0.53 -2.85
CA ILE A 44 6.22 1.52 -3.90
C ILE A 44 7.21 1.17 -5.00
N ILE A 45 6.68 0.98 -6.20
CA ILE A 45 7.50 0.62 -7.36
C ILE A 45 7.44 1.78 -8.35
N ARG A 46 8.60 2.30 -8.72
CA ARG A 46 8.72 3.32 -9.74
C ARG A 46 10.00 3.11 -10.51
N GLU A 47 9.94 3.25 -11.82
CA GLU A 47 11.09 3.00 -12.70
C GLU A 47 11.70 1.63 -12.39
N ASN A 48 12.96 1.59 -11.98
CA ASN A 48 13.65 0.35 -11.64
C ASN A 48 13.87 0.20 -10.14
N GLU A 49 13.03 0.87 -9.34
CA GLU A 49 13.20 0.99 -7.92
C GLU A 49 12.04 0.36 -7.17
N VAL A 50 12.34 -0.39 -6.11
CA VAL A 50 11.32 -0.90 -5.18
C VAL A 50 11.62 -0.32 -3.82
N ILE A 51 10.67 0.42 -3.27
CA ILE A 51 10.82 1.04 -1.95
C ILE A 51 9.87 0.34 -1.00
N GLU A 52 10.39 -0.13 0.11
CA GLU A 52 9.62 -0.88 1.08
C GLU A 52 9.47 -0.09 2.39
N TYR A 53 8.23 0.07 2.83
CA TYR A 53 7.93 0.64 4.13
C TYR A 53 7.41 -0.46 5.03
N ASN A 54 7.94 -0.55 6.25
CA ASN A 54 7.56 -1.57 7.22
C ASN A 54 6.73 -0.95 8.33
N PHE A 55 5.66 -1.62 8.71
CA PHE A 55 4.75 -1.15 9.75
C PHE A 55 4.56 -2.20 10.84
N THR A 56 4.16 -1.73 12.00
CA THR A 56 3.80 -2.59 13.13
C THR A 56 2.32 -2.37 13.45
N PRO A 57 1.70 -3.23 14.26
CA PRO A 57 0.30 -3.03 14.64
C PRO A 57 0.00 -1.70 15.32
N GLU A 58 1.03 -1.03 15.84
CA GLU A 58 0.86 0.26 16.52
C GLU A 58 0.91 1.46 15.57
N ASP A 59 1.28 1.23 14.32
CA ASP A 59 1.44 2.31 13.35
C ASP A 59 0.13 2.70 12.69
N GLU A 60 0.02 3.97 12.33
CA GLU A 60 -1.03 4.46 11.48
C GLU A 60 -0.43 4.65 10.08
N ILE A 61 -1.14 4.19 9.06
CA ILE A 61 -0.62 4.28 7.69
C ILE A 61 -1.16 5.53 7.02
N ALA A 62 -0.35 6.57 6.99
CA ALA A 62 -0.67 7.83 6.34
C ALA A 62 0.65 8.55 6.04
N PHE A 63 1.01 8.63 4.77
CA PHE A 63 2.26 9.31 4.39
C PHE A 63 2.17 9.80 2.95
N ALA A 64 3.12 10.66 2.58
CA ALA A 64 3.20 11.25 1.26
C ALA A 64 4.46 10.76 0.54
N PHE A 65 4.37 10.63 -0.77
CA PHE A 65 5.48 10.20 -1.61
C PHE A 65 5.47 11.00 -2.91
N PRO A 66 6.63 11.32 -3.48
CA PRO A 66 6.67 12.02 -4.76
C PRO A 66 5.98 11.21 -5.86
N TYR A 67 5.07 11.84 -6.57
CA TYR A 67 4.35 11.18 -7.65
C TYR A 67 5.22 11.02 -8.90
N SER A 68 5.08 9.89 -9.58
CA SER A 68 5.57 9.69 -10.94
C SER A 68 4.54 8.90 -11.73
N GLU A 69 4.54 9.03 -13.06
CA GLU A 69 3.47 8.48 -13.90
C GLU A 69 3.27 6.98 -13.83
N GLU A 70 4.35 6.23 -13.67
CA GLU A 70 4.26 4.77 -13.65
C GLU A 70 4.37 4.18 -12.24
N ILE A 71 4.10 5.01 -11.25
CA ILE A 71 4.20 4.57 -9.86
C ILE A 71 3.11 3.54 -9.54
N LYS A 72 3.51 2.48 -8.84
CA LYS A 72 2.58 1.46 -8.35
C LYS A 72 2.76 1.30 -6.85
N VAL A 73 1.65 1.09 -6.17
CA VAL A 73 1.66 0.93 -4.72
C VAL A 73 0.93 -0.35 -4.34
N TYR A 74 1.58 -1.15 -3.51
CA TYR A 74 1.01 -2.41 -3.03
C TYR A 74 1.06 -2.45 -1.51
N ALA A 75 0.02 -3.01 -0.91
CA ALA A 75 -0.03 -3.23 0.53
C ALA A 75 -0.01 -4.72 0.82
N LEU A 76 0.78 -5.13 1.80
CA LEU A 76 0.86 -6.52 2.21
C LEU A 76 0.24 -6.70 3.59
N CYS A 77 -0.91 -7.38 3.63
CA CYS A 77 -1.56 -7.78 4.86
C CYS A 77 -0.96 -9.11 5.33
N ASN A 78 -0.73 -9.25 6.63
CA ASN A 78 -0.15 -10.48 7.16
C ASN A 78 -1.05 -11.72 7.01
N LYS A 79 -2.36 -11.50 6.84
CA LYS A 79 -3.34 -12.60 6.68
C LYS A 79 -3.91 -12.73 5.28
N HIS A 80 -4.10 -11.61 4.58
CA HIS A 80 -4.89 -11.61 3.34
C HIS A 80 -4.08 -11.33 2.08
N GLY A 81 -2.75 -11.30 2.20
CA GLY A 81 -1.87 -11.20 1.06
C GLY A 81 -1.62 -9.79 0.53
N LEU A 82 -1.27 -9.72 -0.74
CA LEU A 82 -0.83 -8.50 -1.40
C LEU A 82 -1.97 -7.84 -2.16
N TRP A 83 -2.12 -6.53 -2.00
CA TRP A 83 -3.20 -5.75 -2.61
C TRP A 83 -2.65 -4.55 -3.36
N GLU A 84 -3.17 -4.32 -4.55
CA GLU A 84 -2.76 -3.20 -5.40
C GLU A 84 -3.64 -1.98 -5.16
N GLY A 85 -3.00 -0.80 -5.00
CA GLY A 85 -3.73 0.45 -4.96
C GLY A 85 -3.91 1.04 -6.35
N LYS A 86 -4.98 1.79 -6.54
CA LYS A 86 -5.23 2.52 -7.79
C LYS A 86 -5.46 3.99 -7.49
N ILE A 87 -4.85 4.85 -8.28
CA ILE A 87 -4.99 6.31 -8.12
C ILE A 87 -6.39 6.72 -8.57
N LYS A 88 -7.04 7.45 -7.71
CA LYS A 88 -8.40 7.95 -7.98
C LYS A 88 -8.37 9.37 -8.51
#